data_558ada4aa55887f32b348eabeb62e6ee
#
_entry.id   558ada4aa55887f32b348eabeb62e6ee
#
_cell.length_a   1.000
_cell.length_b   1.000
_cell.length_c   1.000
_cell.angle_alpha   90.00
_cell.angle_beta   90.00
_cell.angle_gamma   90.00
#
_symmetry.space_group_name_H-M   'P 1'
#
loop_
_entity.id
_entity.type
_entity.pdbx_description
1 polymer ?
#
loop_
_entity_poly.entity_id
_entity_poly.type
_entity_poly.pdbx_seq_one_letter_code
_entity_poly.pdbx_strand_id
1 'polypeptide(L)'
;MGANRERVSWITRLKNKIRNNKIKTAIGILLLVVYYFSLPRQLFENNYSTVIESQDGQLLGAKIAYDGQWRFPESDSVPHKFQKCIVAFEDQHFYKHFGFNPISMYHAFKQNRKANRVVRGGSTLTQQVIRLHRKGKSRSYFEKGIEMILSRLMKFGTVK
;
A
#
# COMPACT_ATOMS: atom_id res chain seq x y z
N MET A 1 23.58 -12.91 34.21
CA MET A 1 23.40 -14.36 33.92
C MET A 1 21.95 -14.80 33.66
N GLY A 2 20.91 -14.05 34.00
CA GLY A 2 19.49 -14.40 33.81
C GLY A 2 18.96 -14.33 32.38
N ALA A 3 19.30 -13.29 31.63
CA ALA A 3 18.76 -13.04 30.28
C ALA A 3 19.07 -14.13 29.22
N ASN A 4 20.16 -14.87 29.40
CA ASN A 4 20.54 -15.94 28.50
C ASN A 4 19.74 -17.23 28.73
N ARG A 5 19.29 -17.50 29.97
CA ARG A 5 18.41 -18.62 30.27
C ARG A 5 16.99 -18.43 29.76
N GLU A 6 16.46 -17.22 29.82
CA GLU A 6 15.13 -16.93 29.27
C GLU A 6 15.07 -17.03 27.75
N ARG A 7 16.11 -16.56 27.04
CA ARG A 7 16.21 -16.72 25.58
C ARG A 7 16.23 -18.18 25.15
N VAL A 8 16.97 -19.04 25.83
CA VAL A 8 17.02 -20.49 25.53
C VAL A 8 15.65 -21.14 25.78
N SER A 9 14.96 -20.75 26.82
CA SER A 9 13.65 -21.30 27.20
C SER A 9 12.56 -21.02 26.15
N TRP A 10 12.44 -19.79 25.64
CA TRP A 10 11.41 -19.47 24.65
C TRP A 10 11.70 -20.09 23.27
N ILE A 11 12.97 -20.19 22.84
CA ILE A 11 13.37 -20.88 21.60
C ILE A 11 12.98 -22.36 21.66
N THR A 12 13.24 -23.01 22.78
CA THR A 12 12.88 -24.43 22.98
C THR A 12 11.38 -24.64 22.94
N ARG A 13 10.59 -23.75 23.59
CA ARG A 13 9.12 -23.78 23.52
C ARG A 13 8.61 -23.58 22.10
N LEU A 14 9.20 -22.65 21.35
CA LEU A 14 8.83 -22.39 19.95
C LEU A 14 9.14 -23.61 19.07
N LYS A 15 10.33 -24.20 19.18
CA LYS A 15 10.73 -25.44 18.45
C LYS A 15 9.76 -26.59 18.75
N ASN A 16 9.38 -26.80 20.00
CA ASN A 16 8.43 -27.84 20.37
C ASN A 16 7.01 -27.56 19.81
N LYS A 17 6.56 -26.31 19.83
CA LYS A 17 5.28 -25.89 19.25
C LYS A 17 5.23 -26.09 17.73
N ILE A 18 6.34 -25.79 17.03
CA ILE A 18 6.49 -26.03 15.59
C ILE A 18 6.47 -27.55 15.31
N ARG A 19 7.23 -28.33 16.05
CA ARG A 19 7.31 -29.81 15.90
C ARG A 19 5.96 -30.48 16.11
N ASN A 20 5.20 -30.04 17.09
CA ASN A 20 3.90 -30.64 17.43
C ASN A 20 2.77 -30.21 16.49
N ASN A 21 2.95 -29.16 15.68
CA ASN A 21 1.93 -28.63 14.76
C ASN A 21 2.49 -28.44 13.34
N LYS A 22 3.21 -29.42 12.82
CA LYS A 22 3.88 -29.35 11.50
C LYS A 22 2.98 -28.85 10.36
N ILE A 23 1.74 -29.36 10.31
CA ILE A 23 0.76 -28.97 9.26
C ILE A 23 0.39 -27.49 9.41
N LYS A 24 0.06 -27.03 10.62
CA LYS A 24 -0.30 -25.61 10.86
C LYS A 24 0.88 -24.69 10.56
N THR A 25 2.09 -25.12 10.87
CA THR A 25 3.32 -24.37 10.57
C THR A 25 3.56 -24.31 9.07
N ALA A 26 3.40 -25.42 8.35
CA ALA A 26 3.52 -25.46 6.89
C ALA A 26 2.48 -24.54 6.20
N ILE A 27 1.23 -24.57 6.65
CA ILE A 27 0.18 -23.66 6.17
C ILE A 27 0.57 -22.20 6.45
N GLY A 28 1.07 -21.88 7.64
CA GLY A 28 1.50 -20.54 8.00
C GLY A 28 2.64 -20.04 7.10
N ILE A 29 3.63 -20.90 6.82
CA ILE A 29 4.74 -20.58 5.90
C ILE A 29 4.22 -20.38 4.47
N LEU A 30 3.33 -21.27 3.99
CA LEU A 30 2.70 -21.14 2.69
C LEU A 30 1.95 -19.81 2.55
N LEU A 31 1.16 -19.43 3.55
CA LEU A 31 0.44 -18.16 3.56
C LEU A 31 1.39 -16.95 3.56
N LEU A 32 2.52 -17.02 4.28
CA LEU A 32 3.55 -15.99 4.25
C LEU A 32 4.22 -15.88 2.88
N VAL A 33 4.51 -17.00 2.22
CA VAL A 33 5.06 -17.02 0.86
C VAL A 33 4.06 -16.43 -0.12
N VAL A 34 2.80 -16.87 -0.10
CA VAL A 34 1.73 -16.32 -0.95
C VAL A 34 1.56 -14.81 -0.68
N TYR A 35 1.59 -14.39 0.58
CA TYR A 35 1.53 -12.99 0.96
C TYR A 35 2.69 -12.20 0.37
N TYR A 36 3.93 -12.70 0.48
CA TYR A 36 5.13 -12.04 -0.04
C TYR A 36 5.09 -11.85 -1.56
N PHE A 37 4.60 -12.85 -2.30
CA PHE A 37 4.50 -12.80 -3.77
C PHE A 37 3.17 -12.23 -4.30
N SER A 38 2.26 -11.81 -3.43
CA SER A 38 0.93 -11.29 -3.83
C SER A 38 0.97 -9.90 -4.47
N LEU A 39 2.05 -9.16 -4.27
CA LEU A 39 2.25 -7.84 -4.87
C LEU A 39 3.25 -7.94 -6.03
N PRO A 40 2.87 -7.56 -7.26
CA PRO A 40 3.78 -7.56 -8.39
C PRO A 40 4.91 -6.54 -8.15
N ARG A 41 6.08 -6.81 -8.71
CA ARG A 41 7.23 -5.90 -8.63
C ARG A 41 6.97 -4.56 -9.32
N GLN A 42 6.19 -4.58 -10.40
CA GLN A 42 5.77 -3.40 -11.14
C GLN A 42 4.25 -3.23 -10.99
N LEU A 43 3.82 -2.12 -10.39
CA LEU A 43 2.41 -1.86 -10.09
C LEU A 43 1.63 -1.36 -11.31
N PHE A 44 2.27 -0.62 -12.19
CA PHE A 44 1.62 -0.02 -13.33
C PHE A 44 2.30 -0.46 -14.62
N GLU A 45 1.51 -0.97 -15.56
CA GLU A 45 1.95 -1.18 -16.93
C GLU A 45 2.04 0.15 -17.66
N ASN A 46 3.01 0.27 -18.56
CA ASN A 46 3.39 1.52 -19.22
C ASN A 46 2.41 1.92 -20.33
N ASN A 47 1.19 2.28 -19.97
CA ASN A 47 0.26 2.93 -20.88
C ASN A 47 0.35 4.44 -20.66
N TYR A 48 1.33 5.06 -21.29
CA TYR A 48 1.51 6.50 -21.19
C TYR A 48 0.53 7.27 -22.05
N SER A 49 0.22 8.49 -21.62
CA SER A 49 -0.42 9.49 -22.44
C SER A 49 0.54 9.94 -23.54
N THR A 50 0.02 10.17 -24.75
CA THR A 50 0.83 10.69 -25.85
C THR A 50 1.00 12.19 -25.66
N VAL A 51 2.22 12.67 -25.68
CA VAL A 51 2.56 14.10 -25.58
C VAL A 51 3.30 14.50 -26.84
N ILE A 52 2.92 15.64 -27.42
CA ILE A 52 3.58 16.24 -28.57
C ILE A 52 4.18 17.57 -28.12
N GLU A 53 5.47 17.69 -28.25
CA GLU A 53 6.23 18.89 -27.88
C GLU A 53 6.91 19.50 -29.11
N SER A 54 7.11 20.81 -29.08
CA SER A 54 7.95 21.50 -30.04
C SER A 54 9.42 21.18 -29.83
N GLN A 55 10.28 21.54 -30.76
CA GLN A 55 11.72 21.38 -30.64
C GLN A 55 12.29 22.09 -29.39
N ASP A 56 11.63 23.15 -28.93
CA ASP A 56 12.00 23.95 -27.77
C ASP A 56 11.37 23.41 -26.46
N GLY A 57 10.73 22.23 -26.47
CA GLY A 57 10.11 21.59 -25.30
C GLY A 57 8.77 22.20 -24.89
N GLN A 58 8.13 23.02 -25.73
CA GLN A 58 6.79 23.53 -25.44
C GLN A 58 5.72 22.51 -25.81
N LEU A 59 4.76 22.33 -24.89
CA LEU A 59 3.64 21.41 -25.09
C LEU A 59 2.75 21.90 -26.24
N LEU A 60 2.68 21.15 -27.32
CA LEU A 60 1.80 21.41 -28.47
C LEU A 60 0.47 20.69 -28.38
N GLY A 61 0.45 19.53 -27.73
CA GLY A 61 -0.76 18.76 -27.52
C GLY A 61 -0.52 17.53 -26.66
N ALA A 62 -1.61 17.01 -26.11
CA ALA A 62 -1.56 15.76 -25.35
C ALA A 62 -2.84 14.95 -25.57
N LYS A 63 -2.70 13.62 -25.61
CA LYS A 63 -3.79 12.68 -25.71
C LYS A 63 -3.76 11.75 -24.50
N ILE A 64 -4.90 11.62 -23.83
CA ILE A 64 -5.08 10.71 -22.70
C ILE A 64 -4.80 9.26 -23.12
N ALA A 65 -4.25 8.44 -22.22
CA ALA A 65 -4.06 7.02 -22.46
C ALA A 65 -5.41 6.32 -22.71
N TYR A 66 -5.38 5.16 -23.38
CA TYR A 66 -6.60 4.47 -23.82
C TYR A 66 -7.51 4.05 -22.65
N ASP A 67 -6.96 3.91 -21.44
CA ASP A 67 -7.70 3.57 -20.21
C ASP A 67 -8.29 4.81 -19.49
N GLY A 68 -8.24 5.97 -20.12
CA GLY A 68 -8.78 7.22 -19.59
C GLY A 68 -7.96 7.84 -18.47
N GLN A 69 -6.70 7.43 -18.29
CA GLN A 69 -5.80 7.98 -17.28
C GLN A 69 -4.71 8.84 -17.89
N TRP A 70 -4.42 9.97 -17.26
CA TRP A 70 -3.24 10.77 -17.58
C TRP A 70 -2.02 10.15 -16.90
N ARG A 71 -1.08 9.64 -17.69
CA ARG A 71 0.21 9.11 -17.21
C ARG A 71 1.32 9.61 -18.11
N PHE A 72 2.31 10.16 -17.47
CA PHE A 72 3.53 10.62 -18.12
C PHE A 72 4.69 9.68 -17.75
N PRO A 73 5.78 9.66 -18.53
CA PRO A 73 6.98 8.91 -18.16
C PRO A 73 7.44 9.23 -16.74
N GLU A 74 8.08 8.26 -16.10
CA GLU A 74 8.62 8.46 -14.77
C GLU A 74 9.60 9.61 -14.76
N SER A 75 9.46 10.51 -13.81
CA SER A 75 10.41 11.58 -13.55
C SER A 75 11.42 11.10 -12.51
N ASP A 76 12.69 11.42 -12.70
CA ASP A 76 13.76 11.07 -11.76
C ASP A 76 13.57 11.69 -10.37
N SER A 77 12.76 12.75 -10.28
CA SER A 77 12.47 13.41 -9.02
C SER A 77 11.05 13.97 -8.97
N VAL A 78 10.46 13.91 -7.79
CA VAL A 78 9.20 14.59 -7.48
C VAL A 78 9.52 15.93 -6.79
N PRO A 79 8.96 17.07 -7.27
CA PRO A 79 9.19 18.35 -6.64
C PRO A 79 8.89 18.31 -5.14
N HIS A 80 9.82 18.75 -4.31
CA HIS A 80 9.72 18.66 -2.84
C HIS A 80 8.46 19.36 -2.27
N LYS A 81 8.05 20.47 -2.88
CA LYS A 81 6.80 21.17 -2.48
C LYS A 81 5.58 20.28 -2.73
N PHE A 82 5.51 19.61 -3.90
CA PHE A 82 4.41 18.71 -4.23
C PHE A 82 4.36 17.52 -3.27
N GLN A 83 5.52 16.89 -3.00
CA GLN A 83 5.63 15.80 -2.05
C GLN A 83 5.11 16.19 -0.66
N LYS A 84 5.51 17.36 -0.16
CA LYS A 84 5.03 17.87 1.14
C LYS A 84 3.52 18.14 1.13
N CYS A 85 3.01 18.75 0.07
CA CYS A 85 1.59 19.07 -0.04
C CYS A 85 0.73 17.82 -0.07
N ILE A 86 1.08 16.83 -0.90
CA ILE A 86 0.27 15.61 -1.01
C ILE A 86 0.28 14.80 0.29
N VAL A 87 1.44 14.69 0.95
CA VAL A 87 1.54 14.02 2.25
C VAL A 87 0.74 14.76 3.32
N ALA A 88 0.83 16.08 3.39
CA ALA A 88 0.11 16.87 4.38
C ALA A 88 -1.41 16.80 4.17
N PHE A 89 -1.88 16.76 2.92
CA PHE A 89 -3.29 16.76 2.59
C PHE A 89 -3.93 15.37 2.69
N GLU A 90 -3.28 14.36 2.09
CA GLU A 90 -3.85 13.02 1.97
C GLU A 90 -3.50 12.11 3.15
N ASP A 91 -2.31 12.26 3.73
CA ASP A 91 -1.80 11.32 4.74
C ASP A 91 -0.74 11.94 5.65
N GLN A 92 -1.15 12.81 6.56
CA GLN A 92 -0.26 13.52 7.50
C GLN A 92 0.69 12.61 8.30
N HIS A 93 0.31 11.34 8.48
CA HIS A 93 1.09 10.36 9.23
C HIS A 93 1.79 9.34 8.30
N PHE A 94 1.96 9.68 7.02
CA PHE A 94 2.54 8.79 6.00
C PHE A 94 3.81 8.08 6.46
N TYR A 95 4.73 8.77 7.09
CA TYR A 95 6.01 8.21 7.56
C TYR A 95 5.91 7.44 8.89
N LYS A 96 4.77 7.50 9.58
CA LYS A 96 4.59 6.94 10.94
C LYS A 96 3.80 5.64 10.99
N HIS A 97 3.12 5.25 9.91
CA HIS A 97 2.29 4.04 9.88
C HIS A 97 2.84 2.97 8.92
N PHE A 98 2.32 1.75 9.03
CA PHE A 98 2.78 0.56 8.32
C PHE A 98 2.05 0.30 6.98
N GLY A 99 1.67 1.33 6.24
CA GLY A 99 0.90 1.24 4.98
C GLY A 99 -0.60 1.51 5.16
N PHE A 100 -1.16 1.30 6.34
CA PHE A 100 -2.50 1.73 6.73
C PHE A 100 -2.48 2.37 8.12
N ASN A 101 -3.45 3.22 8.42
CA ASN A 101 -3.54 3.95 9.68
C ASN A 101 -4.85 3.62 10.40
N PRO A 102 -4.83 2.70 11.40
CA PRO A 102 -6.03 2.30 12.13
C PRO A 102 -6.73 3.46 12.84
N ILE A 103 -5.95 4.42 13.36
CA ILE A 103 -6.49 5.59 14.08
C ILE A 103 -7.27 6.48 13.11
N SER A 104 -6.71 6.79 11.93
CA SER A 104 -7.40 7.56 10.89
C SER A 104 -8.66 6.85 10.40
N MET A 105 -8.61 5.53 10.23
CA MET A 105 -9.76 4.72 9.86
C MET A 105 -10.87 4.77 10.92
N TYR A 106 -10.52 4.66 12.19
CA TYR A 106 -11.47 4.76 13.30
C TYR A 106 -12.13 6.14 13.36
N HIS A 107 -11.33 7.22 13.24
CA HIS A 107 -11.88 8.58 13.22
C HIS A 107 -12.80 8.82 12.01
N ALA A 108 -12.42 8.34 10.82
CA ALA A 108 -13.26 8.42 9.65
C ALA A 108 -14.60 7.66 9.84
N PHE A 109 -14.54 6.43 10.37
CA PHE A 109 -15.72 5.64 10.66
C PHE A 109 -16.66 6.36 11.65
N LYS A 110 -16.09 6.86 12.76
CA LYS A 110 -16.88 7.59 13.79
C LYS A 110 -17.55 8.85 13.21
N GLN A 111 -16.81 9.65 12.43
CA GLN A 111 -17.34 10.87 11.84
C GLN A 111 -18.40 10.59 10.77
N ASN A 112 -18.16 9.60 9.90
CA ASN A 112 -19.10 9.23 8.85
C ASN A 112 -20.40 8.66 9.44
N ARG A 113 -20.30 7.86 10.51
CA ARG A 113 -21.46 7.35 11.22
C ARG A 113 -22.28 8.48 11.89
N LYS A 114 -21.60 9.44 12.53
CA LYS A 114 -22.26 10.62 13.13
C LYS A 114 -22.95 11.48 12.10
N ALA A 115 -22.35 11.67 10.93
CA ALA A 115 -22.87 12.48 9.85
C ALA A 115 -23.89 11.75 8.95
N ASN A 116 -24.08 10.45 9.14
CA ASN A 116 -24.88 9.55 8.31
C ASN A 116 -24.53 9.61 6.80
N ARG A 117 -23.32 10.06 6.48
CA ARG A 117 -22.76 10.16 5.13
C ARG A 117 -21.23 10.11 5.18
N VAL A 118 -20.61 9.89 4.03
CA VAL A 118 -19.13 9.93 3.94
C VAL A 118 -18.65 11.38 3.93
N VAL A 119 -18.10 11.83 5.06
CA VAL A 119 -17.53 13.18 5.23
C VAL A 119 -16.01 13.15 5.37
N ARG A 120 -15.43 11.98 5.67
CA ARG A 120 -13.98 11.81 5.85
C ARG A 120 -13.49 10.47 5.26
N GLY A 121 -12.38 10.53 4.52
CA GLY A 121 -11.61 9.37 4.10
C GLY A 121 -10.68 8.87 5.22
N GLY A 122 -10.54 7.55 5.34
CA GLY A 122 -9.58 6.93 6.28
C GLY A 122 -8.49 6.12 5.56
N SER A 123 -8.37 6.27 4.23
CA SER A 123 -7.36 5.55 3.44
C SER A 123 -6.06 6.34 3.41
N THR A 124 -4.94 5.64 3.51
CA THR A 124 -3.60 6.21 3.35
C THR A 124 -3.23 6.36 1.88
N LEU A 125 -2.17 7.14 1.57
CA LEU A 125 -1.60 7.24 0.23
C LEU A 125 -1.23 5.86 -0.33
N THR A 126 -0.60 5.01 0.47
CA THR A 126 -0.23 3.65 0.06
C THR A 126 -1.45 2.81 -0.34
N GLN A 127 -2.55 2.90 0.40
CA GLN A 127 -3.80 2.22 0.05
C GLN A 127 -4.44 2.78 -1.24
N GLN A 128 -4.30 4.08 -1.49
CA GLN A 128 -4.78 4.71 -2.72
C GLN A 128 -4.00 4.20 -3.93
N VAL A 129 -2.66 4.10 -3.85
CA VAL A 129 -1.82 3.53 -4.92
C VAL A 129 -2.19 2.08 -5.22
N ILE A 130 -2.36 1.24 -4.19
CA ILE A 130 -2.81 -0.15 -4.37
C ILE A 130 -4.18 -0.20 -5.06
N ARG A 131 -5.10 0.67 -4.69
CA ARG A 131 -6.42 0.75 -5.32
C ARG A 131 -6.34 1.11 -6.80
N LEU A 132 -5.50 2.07 -7.17
CA LEU A 132 -5.27 2.43 -8.57
C LEU A 132 -4.71 1.25 -9.36
N HIS A 133 -3.74 0.53 -8.81
CA HIS A 133 -3.20 -0.68 -9.41
C HIS A 133 -4.28 -1.75 -9.64
N ARG A 134 -5.19 -1.94 -8.69
CA ARG A 134 -6.27 -2.95 -8.77
C ARG A 134 -7.44 -2.56 -9.69
N LYS A 135 -7.33 -1.43 -10.42
CA LYS A 135 -8.25 -0.96 -11.47
C LYS A 135 -9.73 -1.13 -11.12
N GLY A 136 -10.20 -0.33 -10.15
CA GLY A 136 -11.63 -0.07 -9.98
C GLY A 136 -12.51 -1.28 -9.63
N LYS A 137 -11.96 -2.30 -8.99
CA LYS A 137 -12.80 -3.35 -8.41
C LYS A 137 -13.82 -2.73 -7.46
N SER A 138 -15.02 -3.29 -7.48
CA SER A 138 -16.15 -2.85 -6.67
C SER A 138 -15.74 -2.64 -5.20
N ARG A 139 -16.14 -1.52 -4.61
CA ARG A 139 -15.72 -1.07 -3.28
C ARG A 139 -16.40 -1.88 -2.18
N SER A 140 -15.91 -3.11 -1.96
CA SER A 140 -16.35 -4.00 -0.88
C SER A 140 -15.43 -3.90 0.35
N TYR A 141 -15.93 -4.32 1.51
CA TYR A 141 -15.10 -4.46 2.72
C TYR A 141 -13.99 -5.49 2.53
N PHE A 142 -14.21 -6.50 1.71
CA PHE A 142 -13.20 -7.50 1.36
C PHE A 142 -12.05 -6.88 0.57
N GLU A 143 -12.35 -6.10 -0.48
CA GLU A 143 -11.33 -5.36 -1.22
C GLU A 143 -10.56 -4.38 -0.31
N LYS A 144 -11.25 -3.75 0.63
CA LYS A 144 -10.59 -2.90 1.64
C LYS A 144 -9.60 -3.67 2.51
N GLY A 145 -9.93 -4.90 2.88
CA GLY A 145 -9.01 -5.80 3.59
C GLY A 145 -7.77 -6.14 2.76
N ILE A 146 -7.96 -6.45 1.47
CA ILE A 146 -6.85 -6.72 0.54
C ILE A 146 -5.97 -5.46 0.37
N GLU A 147 -6.55 -4.28 0.17
CA GLU A 147 -5.80 -3.02 0.11
C GLU A 147 -4.91 -2.81 1.35
N MET A 148 -5.43 -3.12 2.55
CA MET A 148 -4.66 -3.02 3.80
C MET A 148 -3.47 -3.98 3.83
N ILE A 149 -3.68 -5.23 3.42
CA ILE A 149 -2.64 -6.26 3.39
C ILE A 149 -1.53 -5.88 2.38
N LEU A 150 -1.91 -5.50 1.17
CA LEU A 150 -0.98 -5.12 0.11
C LEU A 150 -0.26 -3.81 0.41
N SER A 151 -0.93 -2.83 1.02
CA SER A 151 -0.31 -1.56 1.41
C SER A 151 0.79 -1.73 2.46
N ARG A 152 0.67 -2.75 3.32
CA ARG A 152 1.75 -3.11 4.24
C ARG A 152 2.98 -3.66 3.51
N LEU A 153 2.79 -4.55 2.52
CA LEU A 153 3.90 -5.06 1.70
C LEU A 153 4.62 -3.95 0.94
N MET A 154 3.85 -3.07 0.30
CA MET A 154 4.38 -1.93 -0.43
C MET A 154 5.23 -1.02 0.45
N LYS A 155 4.76 -0.72 1.67
CA LYS A 155 5.47 0.17 2.60
C LYS A 155 6.80 -0.40 3.10
N PHE A 156 6.96 -1.72 3.13
CA PHE A 156 8.21 -2.39 3.53
C PHE A 156 9.18 -2.63 2.38
N GLY A 157 8.94 -2.05 1.20
CA GLY A 157 9.95 -1.99 0.13
C GLY A 157 10.02 -3.21 -0.78
N THR A 158 8.97 -4.00 -0.85
CA THR A 158 8.87 -5.11 -1.83
C THR A 158 8.55 -4.62 -3.25
N VAL A 159 8.21 -3.35 -3.42
CA VAL A 159 7.89 -2.72 -4.70
C VAL A 159 8.77 -1.50 -4.90
N LYS A 160 9.43 -1.43 -6.03
CA LYS A 160 10.10 -0.24 -6.54
C LYS A 160 9.16 0.50 -7.47
#